data_bf9fa724ec6f8292c7d597f638fb2e6e
#
_entry.id   bf9fa724ec6f8292c7d597f638fb2e6e
#
_cell.length_a   1.000
_cell.length_b   1.000
_cell.length_c   1.000
_cell.angle_alpha   90.00
_cell.angle_beta   90.00
_cell.angle_gamma   90.00
#
_symmetry.space_group_name_H-M   'P 1'
#
loop_
_entity.id
_entity.type
_entity.pdbx_description
1 polymer ?
#
loop_
_entity_poly.entity_id
_entity_poly.type
_entity_poly.pdbx_seq_one_letter_code
_entity_poly.pdbx_strand_id
1 'polypeptide(L)'
;MGFFGHKSRREREWEEVSNAAREDLVALGDDIRSLDVDIQMPTVSDEAKQRYEQALEAYQRASGIFDRAKRPDDLAPVSETLEEGRYAMACAKALLEGRELPERRPPCFFDPRHGPSTEEVQWAPPGGSDRAVPACAADALRIKEGFQPHGRQVEVNGRPTDYWNAPRQYGPWAGGYFNGFGGGLMGSLLMGSALGAGLGLGEGLVDDMFGGDGDGDGDGDGGDGDGRGDGGDGGGWGDGGDGGDFGGGDFGGGDF
;
A
#
# COMPACT_ATOMS: atom_id res chain seq x y z
N MET A 1 3.38 -38.48 -21.61
CA MET A 1 2.21 -37.58 -21.68
C MET A 1 2.28 -36.70 -20.45
N GLY A 2 2.76 -35.45 -20.61
CA GLY A 2 2.88 -34.50 -19.52
C GLY A 2 1.50 -33.88 -19.22
N PHE A 3 1.02 -34.06 -18.00
CA PHE A 3 -0.09 -33.31 -17.47
C PHE A 3 0.37 -31.86 -17.27
N PHE A 4 0.17 -31.00 -18.23
CA PHE A 4 0.17 -29.56 -18.02
C PHE A 4 -1.11 -29.25 -17.24
N GLY A 5 -1.02 -29.23 -15.90
CA GLY A 5 -2.11 -28.80 -15.05
C GLY A 5 -2.48 -27.36 -15.39
N HIS A 6 -3.68 -27.14 -15.89
CA HIS A 6 -4.21 -25.79 -16.04
C HIS A 6 -4.29 -25.17 -14.64
N LYS A 7 -3.49 -24.11 -14.40
CA LYS A 7 -3.62 -23.29 -13.18
C LYS A 7 -5.06 -22.83 -13.06
N SER A 8 -5.61 -22.88 -11.85
CA SER A 8 -6.93 -22.33 -11.57
C SER A 8 -6.94 -20.82 -11.85
N ARG A 9 -8.14 -20.25 -12.05
CA ARG A 9 -8.27 -18.80 -12.22
C ARG A 9 -7.66 -18.04 -11.03
N ARG A 10 -7.91 -18.48 -9.78
CA ARG A 10 -7.38 -17.86 -8.57
C ARG A 10 -5.85 -17.92 -8.48
N GLU A 11 -5.24 -19.02 -8.93
CA GLU A 11 -3.78 -19.15 -8.96
C GLU A 11 -3.15 -18.17 -9.96
N ARG A 12 -3.78 -17.97 -11.12
CA ARG A 12 -3.31 -16.96 -12.09
C ARG A 12 -3.47 -15.54 -11.57
N GLU A 13 -4.64 -15.20 -11.02
CA GLU A 13 -4.92 -13.90 -10.42
C GLU A 13 -3.92 -13.58 -9.30
N TRP A 14 -3.62 -14.55 -8.44
CA TRP A 14 -2.60 -14.40 -7.41
C TRP A 14 -1.20 -14.21 -7.99
N GLU A 15 -0.81 -15.02 -8.98
CA GLU A 15 0.51 -14.93 -9.62
C GLU A 15 0.74 -13.56 -10.27
N GLU A 16 -0.24 -13.05 -10.99
CA GLU A 16 -0.17 -11.73 -11.63
C GLU A 16 0.00 -10.61 -10.60
N VAL A 17 -0.86 -10.54 -9.59
CA VAL A 17 -0.77 -9.44 -8.60
C VAL A 17 0.44 -9.58 -7.68
N SER A 18 0.85 -10.81 -7.32
CA SER A 18 2.05 -11.03 -6.53
C SER A 18 3.33 -10.69 -7.30
N ASN A 19 3.33 -10.86 -8.63
CA ASN A 19 4.44 -10.41 -9.46
C ASN A 19 4.56 -8.88 -9.46
N ALA A 20 3.45 -8.14 -9.54
CA ALA A 20 3.48 -6.67 -9.44
C ALA A 20 4.10 -6.21 -8.11
N ALA A 21 3.68 -6.80 -6.99
CA ALA A 21 4.25 -6.49 -5.68
C ALA A 21 5.74 -6.88 -5.57
N ARG A 22 6.14 -8.00 -6.16
CA ARG A 22 7.55 -8.43 -6.21
C ARG A 22 8.42 -7.47 -7.03
N GLU A 23 7.93 -7.00 -8.16
CA GLU A 23 8.63 -6.00 -8.98
C GLU A 23 8.85 -4.70 -8.20
N ASP A 24 7.89 -4.29 -7.38
CA ASP A 24 8.01 -3.09 -6.57
C ASP A 24 8.99 -3.26 -5.41
N LEU A 25 9.06 -4.47 -4.80
CA LEU A 25 10.11 -4.84 -3.85
C LEU A 25 11.49 -4.78 -4.49
N VAL A 26 11.65 -5.40 -5.66
CA VAL A 26 12.93 -5.38 -6.40
C VAL A 26 13.34 -3.95 -6.71
N ALA A 27 12.41 -3.12 -7.19
CA ALA A 27 12.68 -1.72 -7.52
C ALA A 27 13.15 -0.91 -6.30
N LEU A 28 12.52 -1.09 -5.12
CA LEU A 28 13.00 -0.43 -3.90
C LEU A 28 14.38 -0.96 -3.49
N GLY A 29 14.62 -2.25 -3.57
CA GLY A 29 15.93 -2.85 -3.27
C GLY A 29 17.04 -2.34 -4.19
N ASP A 30 16.76 -2.12 -5.47
CA ASP A 30 17.70 -1.55 -6.43
C ASP A 30 17.96 -0.07 -6.15
N ASP A 31 16.91 0.71 -5.80
CA ASP A 31 17.06 2.11 -5.39
C ASP A 31 17.93 2.25 -4.14
N ILE A 32 17.74 1.40 -3.12
CA ILE A 32 18.57 1.36 -1.91
C ILE A 32 20.02 1.06 -2.28
N ARG A 33 20.26 0.00 -3.07
CA ARG A 33 21.61 -0.37 -3.52
C ARG A 33 22.31 0.76 -4.28
N SER A 34 21.56 1.54 -5.05
CA SER A 34 22.13 2.66 -5.80
C SER A 34 22.76 3.75 -4.94
N LEU A 35 22.36 3.83 -3.64
CA LEU A 35 22.89 4.81 -2.69
C LEU A 35 23.96 4.25 -1.76
N ASP A 36 24.25 2.94 -1.79
CA ASP A 36 25.18 2.29 -0.86
C ASP A 36 26.56 2.97 -0.77
N VAL A 37 27.10 3.38 -1.89
CA VAL A 37 28.43 4.02 -1.96
C VAL A 37 28.35 5.45 -1.42
N ASP A 38 27.35 6.20 -1.85
CA ASP A 38 27.23 7.63 -1.51
C ASP A 38 26.97 7.81 -0.02
N ILE A 39 26.12 6.97 0.58
CA ILE A 39 25.74 7.05 1.99
C ILE A 39 26.89 6.74 2.94
N GLN A 40 27.88 5.97 2.50
CA GLN A 40 29.06 5.60 3.31
C GLN A 40 30.16 6.66 3.32
N MET A 41 30.03 7.72 2.52
CA MET A 41 31.00 8.80 2.50
C MET A 41 31.12 9.50 3.86
N PRO A 42 32.35 9.84 4.31
CA PRO A 42 32.55 10.47 5.64
C PRO A 42 31.87 11.83 5.80
N THR A 43 31.56 12.49 4.68
CA THR A 43 30.92 13.81 4.63
C THR A 43 29.41 13.76 4.78
N VAL A 44 28.80 12.58 4.73
CA VAL A 44 27.36 12.39 4.79
C VAL A 44 26.85 12.56 6.22
N SER A 45 25.77 13.34 6.37
CA SER A 45 25.14 13.60 7.67
C SER A 45 24.57 12.33 8.29
N ASP A 46 24.55 12.30 9.63
CA ASP A 46 23.94 11.18 10.36
C ASP A 46 22.43 11.06 10.05
N GLU A 47 21.77 12.19 9.78
CA GLU A 47 20.35 12.18 9.38
C GLU A 47 20.16 11.46 8.05
N ALA A 48 21.00 11.70 7.04
CA ALA A 48 20.91 10.99 5.76
C ALA A 48 21.10 9.47 5.94
N LYS A 49 22.07 9.07 6.77
CA LYS A 49 22.29 7.66 7.13
C LYS A 49 21.07 7.04 7.81
N GLN A 50 20.48 7.76 8.77
CA GLN A 50 19.28 7.31 9.45
C GLN A 50 18.09 7.13 8.51
N ARG A 51 17.90 8.04 7.53
CA ARG A 51 16.86 7.88 6.51
C ARG A 51 17.10 6.68 5.61
N TYR A 52 18.34 6.44 5.25
CA TYR A 52 18.72 5.25 4.50
C TYR A 52 18.47 3.95 5.28
N GLU A 53 18.82 3.91 6.56
CA GLU A 53 18.52 2.77 7.45
C GLU A 53 17.00 2.53 7.56
N GLN A 54 16.19 3.58 7.68
CA GLN A 54 14.72 3.47 7.66
C GLN A 54 14.20 2.84 6.37
N ALA A 55 14.81 3.15 5.22
CA ALA A 55 14.44 2.54 3.95
C ALA A 55 14.80 1.04 3.91
N LEU A 56 15.97 0.67 4.43
CA LEU A 56 16.40 -0.74 4.57
C LEU A 56 15.45 -1.53 5.46
N GLU A 57 15.09 -0.97 6.61
CA GLU A 57 14.15 -1.60 7.55
C GLU A 57 12.76 -1.78 6.91
N ALA A 58 12.28 -0.76 6.19
CA ALA A 58 11.01 -0.84 5.47
C ALA A 58 11.06 -1.93 4.39
N TYR A 59 12.14 -2.02 3.62
CA TYR A 59 12.35 -3.08 2.65
C TYR A 59 12.30 -4.47 3.29
N GLN A 60 13.02 -4.66 4.41
CA GLN A 60 13.04 -5.94 5.12
C GLN A 60 11.66 -6.31 5.67
N ARG A 61 10.93 -5.35 6.24
CA ARG A 61 9.55 -5.57 6.72
C ARG A 61 8.62 -5.92 5.57
N ALA A 62 8.65 -5.17 4.46
CA ALA A 62 7.82 -5.42 3.29
C ALA A 62 8.10 -6.81 2.69
N SER A 63 9.38 -7.20 2.57
CA SER A 63 9.79 -8.53 2.11
C SER A 63 9.24 -9.63 3.03
N GLY A 64 9.38 -9.47 4.35
CA GLY A 64 8.85 -10.44 5.31
C GLY A 64 7.31 -10.53 5.32
N ILE A 65 6.59 -9.43 5.02
CA ILE A 65 5.13 -9.45 4.84
C ILE A 65 4.80 -10.19 3.55
N PHE A 66 5.47 -9.87 2.45
CA PHE A 66 5.28 -10.50 1.14
C PHE A 66 5.49 -12.01 1.17
N ASP A 67 6.53 -12.50 1.85
CA ASP A 67 6.83 -13.93 1.97
C ASP A 67 5.70 -14.72 2.66
N ARG A 68 4.92 -14.07 3.51
CA ARG A 68 3.76 -14.67 4.20
C ARG A 68 2.44 -14.49 3.47
N ALA A 69 2.39 -13.60 2.49
CA ALA A 69 1.19 -13.31 1.71
C ALA A 69 0.77 -14.51 0.85
N LYS A 70 -0.52 -14.78 0.78
CA LYS A 70 -1.11 -15.91 0.03
C LYS A 70 -2.29 -15.51 -0.84
N ARG A 71 -2.80 -14.31 -0.67
CA ARG A 71 -3.99 -13.78 -1.34
C ARG A 71 -3.78 -12.31 -1.69
N PRO A 72 -4.48 -11.79 -2.70
CA PRO A 72 -4.42 -10.37 -3.05
C PRO A 72 -4.61 -9.41 -1.87
N ASP A 73 -5.52 -9.71 -0.96
CA ASP A 73 -5.81 -8.89 0.23
C ASP A 73 -4.62 -8.76 1.18
N ASP A 74 -3.71 -9.73 1.17
CA ASP A 74 -2.51 -9.73 2.01
C ASP A 74 -1.42 -8.75 1.48
N LEU A 75 -1.62 -8.15 0.30
CA LEU A 75 -0.62 -7.29 -0.34
C LEU A 75 -0.74 -5.79 0.02
N ALA A 76 -1.86 -5.34 0.59
CA ALA A 76 -2.00 -3.95 1.00
C ALA A 76 -0.92 -3.52 2.03
N PRO A 77 -0.62 -4.29 3.09
CA PRO A 77 0.46 -3.95 4.01
C PRO A 77 1.86 -3.96 3.37
N VAL A 78 2.07 -4.76 2.31
CA VAL A 78 3.33 -4.75 1.55
C VAL A 78 3.52 -3.38 0.89
N SER A 79 2.52 -2.92 0.14
CA SER A 79 2.58 -1.64 -0.58
C SER A 79 2.66 -0.44 0.36
N GLU A 80 1.94 -0.48 1.49
CA GLU A 80 2.03 0.55 2.53
C GLU A 80 3.46 0.66 3.08
N THR A 81 4.08 -0.48 3.40
CA THR A 81 5.46 -0.50 3.90
C THR A 81 6.47 -0.10 2.81
N LEU A 82 6.23 -0.45 1.54
CA LEU A 82 7.07 0.02 0.42
C LEU A 82 6.99 1.53 0.24
N GLU A 83 5.83 2.12 0.44
CA GLU A 83 5.65 3.57 0.39
C GLU A 83 6.48 4.28 1.47
N GLU A 84 6.47 3.77 2.72
CA GLU A 84 7.33 4.27 3.79
C GLU A 84 8.81 4.24 3.40
N GLY A 85 9.27 3.13 2.83
CA GLY A 85 10.64 2.97 2.35
C GLY A 85 11.01 3.96 1.26
N ARG A 86 10.11 4.20 0.30
CA ARG A 86 10.34 5.16 -0.78
C ARG A 86 10.39 6.60 -0.29
N TYR A 87 9.55 6.95 0.69
CA TYR A 87 9.65 8.25 1.32
C TYR A 87 10.99 8.42 2.07
N ALA A 88 11.42 7.42 2.82
CA ALA A 88 12.72 7.43 3.48
C ALA A 88 13.89 7.60 2.49
N MET A 89 13.82 6.90 1.34
CA MET A 89 14.78 7.07 0.24
C MET A 89 14.77 8.49 -0.35
N ALA A 90 13.58 9.07 -0.55
CA ALA A 90 13.47 10.45 -1.05
C ALA A 90 14.10 11.45 -0.07
N CYS A 91 13.92 11.24 1.24
CA CYS A 91 14.57 12.03 2.28
C CYS A 91 16.10 11.85 2.25
N ALA A 92 16.60 10.62 2.17
CA ALA A 92 18.04 10.34 2.10
C ALA A 92 18.69 11.03 0.88
N LYS A 93 18.07 10.89 -0.30
CA LYS A 93 18.53 11.57 -1.53
C LYS A 93 18.55 13.08 -1.40
N ALA A 94 17.50 13.68 -0.83
CA ALA A 94 17.44 15.13 -0.61
C ALA A 94 18.59 15.62 0.29
N LEU A 95 18.88 14.90 1.39
CA LEU A 95 19.98 15.25 2.29
C LEU A 95 21.36 15.08 1.64
N LEU A 96 21.56 14.02 0.84
CA LEU A 96 22.80 13.83 0.08
C LEU A 96 23.06 14.95 -0.94
N GLU A 97 21.99 15.47 -1.53
CA GLU A 97 22.04 16.57 -2.50
C GLU A 97 22.01 17.96 -1.83
N GLY A 98 21.98 18.05 -0.50
CA GLY A 98 21.90 19.31 0.25
C GLY A 98 20.58 20.05 0.04
N ARG A 99 19.51 19.34 -0.32
CA ARG A 99 18.16 19.88 -0.49
C ARG A 99 17.33 19.74 0.79
N GLU A 100 16.28 20.52 0.90
CA GLU A 100 15.28 20.37 1.97
C GLU A 100 14.57 19.00 1.88
N LEU A 101 14.14 18.49 3.03
CA LEU A 101 13.37 17.25 3.08
C LEU A 101 12.06 17.41 2.30
N PRO A 102 11.66 16.41 1.52
CA PRO A 102 10.37 16.44 0.84
C PRO A 102 9.23 16.43 1.87
N GLU A 103 8.17 17.17 1.57
CA GLU A 103 6.94 17.10 2.32
C GLU A 103 6.36 15.68 2.26
N ARG A 104 5.77 15.22 3.37
CA ARG A 104 5.07 13.92 3.43
C ARG A 104 3.74 14.03 2.69
N ARG A 105 3.74 13.70 1.42
CA ARG A 105 2.58 13.71 0.52
C ARG A 105 2.27 12.30 0.02
N PRO A 106 1.04 12.05 -0.48
CA PRO A 106 0.73 10.79 -1.15
C PRO A 106 1.76 10.49 -2.26
N PRO A 107 2.05 9.22 -2.55
CA PRO A 107 2.93 8.89 -3.67
C PRO A 107 2.33 9.34 -5.01
N CYS A 108 3.17 9.40 -6.05
CA CYS A 108 2.71 9.70 -7.39
C CYS A 108 1.61 8.73 -7.81
N PHE A 109 0.45 9.26 -8.24
CA PHE A 109 -0.67 8.44 -8.71
C PHE A 109 -0.32 7.62 -9.94
N PHE A 110 0.51 8.12 -10.82
CA PHE A 110 0.83 7.44 -12.08
C PHE A 110 1.75 6.24 -11.89
N ASP A 111 2.70 6.34 -10.99
CA ASP A 111 3.53 5.23 -10.53
C ASP A 111 3.98 5.49 -9.08
N PRO A 112 3.46 4.75 -8.11
CA PRO A 112 3.86 4.91 -6.70
C PRO A 112 5.36 4.73 -6.45
N ARG A 113 6.08 4.08 -7.36
CA ARG A 113 7.54 3.90 -7.28
C ARG A 113 8.32 5.20 -7.53
N HIS A 114 7.69 6.23 -8.10
CA HIS A 114 8.28 7.55 -8.23
C HIS A 114 8.48 8.27 -6.89
N GLY A 115 7.90 7.74 -5.81
CA GLY A 115 7.97 8.32 -4.46
C GLY A 115 6.93 9.43 -4.25
N PRO A 116 7.15 10.33 -3.25
CA PRO A 116 6.16 11.33 -2.87
C PRO A 116 5.84 12.28 -4.01
N SER A 117 4.56 12.64 -4.13
CA SER A 117 4.12 13.67 -5.07
C SER A 117 4.63 15.05 -4.67
N THR A 118 4.78 15.93 -5.65
CA THR A 118 5.17 17.33 -5.44
C THR A 118 3.98 18.28 -5.56
N GLU A 119 2.97 17.91 -6.34
CA GLU A 119 1.77 18.71 -6.57
C GLU A 119 0.59 17.83 -6.98
N GLU A 120 -0.59 18.44 -7.07
CA GLU A 120 -1.77 17.83 -7.68
C GLU A 120 -1.96 18.38 -9.10
N VAL A 121 -2.31 17.50 -10.02
CA VAL A 121 -2.61 17.84 -11.41
C VAL A 121 -4.02 17.41 -11.78
N GLN A 122 -4.69 18.19 -12.62
CA GLN A 122 -5.96 17.79 -13.22
C GLN A 122 -5.67 16.79 -14.34
N TRP A 123 -6.22 15.61 -14.23
CA TRP A 123 -6.01 14.55 -15.20
C TRP A 123 -7.26 13.67 -15.35
N ALA A 124 -7.50 13.23 -16.58
CA ALA A 124 -8.52 12.23 -16.90
C ALA A 124 -7.91 11.06 -17.64
N PRO A 125 -8.24 9.81 -17.27
CA PRO A 125 -7.94 8.67 -18.13
C PRO A 125 -8.73 8.77 -19.44
N PRO A 126 -8.31 8.07 -20.50
CA PRO A 126 -9.06 8.05 -21.76
C PRO A 126 -10.53 7.67 -21.55
N GLY A 127 -11.45 8.58 -21.89
CA GLY A 127 -12.89 8.39 -21.70
C GLY A 127 -13.41 8.61 -20.27
N GLY A 128 -12.56 9.04 -19.34
CA GLY A 128 -12.94 9.38 -17.98
C GLY A 128 -13.15 10.87 -17.74
N SER A 129 -13.44 11.25 -16.51
CA SER A 129 -13.61 12.65 -16.07
C SER A 129 -12.34 13.20 -15.45
N ASP A 130 -12.09 14.51 -15.62
CA ASP A 130 -11.00 15.23 -14.97
C ASP A 130 -11.13 15.17 -13.46
N ARG A 131 -10.01 14.91 -12.80
CA ARG A 131 -9.89 14.91 -11.34
C ARG A 131 -8.50 15.29 -10.90
N ALA A 132 -8.37 15.88 -9.72
CA ALA A 132 -7.08 16.16 -9.12
C ALA A 132 -6.42 14.86 -8.66
N VAL A 133 -5.19 14.61 -9.11
CA VAL A 133 -4.39 13.46 -8.70
C VAL A 133 -2.99 13.90 -8.27
N PRO A 134 -2.40 13.28 -7.22
CA PRO A 134 -1.05 13.59 -6.79
C PRO A 134 -0.03 13.13 -7.85
N ALA A 135 0.89 14.00 -8.22
CA ALA A 135 1.90 13.72 -9.24
C ALA A 135 3.31 14.10 -8.77
N CYS A 136 4.31 13.32 -9.15
CA CYS A 136 5.70 13.72 -9.02
C CYS A 136 6.02 14.86 -10.03
N ALA A 137 7.13 15.57 -9.80
CA ALA A 137 7.50 16.71 -10.64
C ALA A 137 7.61 16.35 -12.14
N ALA A 138 8.13 15.17 -12.45
CA ALA A 138 8.30 14.71 -13.82
C ALA A 138 6.96 14.49 -14.53
N ASP A 139 6.02 13.79 -13.88
CA ASP A 139 4.70 13.53 -14.46
C ASP A 139 3.82 14.78 -14.49
N ALA A 140 3.92 15.63 -13.46
CA ALA A 140 3.24 16.92 -13.46
C ALA A 140 3.66 17.80 -14.64
N LEU A 141 4.98 17.87 -14.94
CA LEU A 141 5.50 18.60 -16.09
C LEU A 141 4.95 18.01 -17.40
N ARG A 142 5.00 16.70 -17.57
CA ARG A 142 4.49 16.01 -18.76
C ARG A 142 3.03 16.35 -19.04
N ILE A 143 2.20 16.31 -18.00
CA ILE A 143 0.78 16.63 -18.14
C ILE A 143 0.55 18.08 -18.51
N LYS A 144 1.29 19.03 -17.88
CA LYS A 144 1.23 20.46 -18.22
C LYS A 144 1.65 20.74 -19.67
N GLU A 145 2.57 19.94 -20.21
CA GLU A 145 3.01 20.02 -21.60
C GLU A 145 2.10 19.23 -22.58
N GLY A 146 1.04 18.59 -22.09
CA GLY A 146 0.09 17.83 -22.90
C GLY A 146 0.55 16.41 -23.25
N PHE A 147 1.56 15.88 -22.59
CA PHE A 147 2.04 14.51 -22.76
C PHE A 147 1.37 13.55 -21.76
N GLN A 148 1.35 12.26 -22.11
CA GLN A 148 0.91 11.22 -21.19
C GLN A 148 1.92 11.04 -20.05
N PRO A 149 1.45 10.82 -18.80
CA PRO A 149 2.32 10.51 -17.67
C PRO A 149 3.00 9.15 -17.84
N HIS A 150 4.05 8.90 -17.08
CA HIS A 150 4.68 7.59 -17.01
C HIS A 150 3.89 6.67 -16.05
N GLY A 151 2.87 6.00 -16.61
CA GLY A 151 1.99 5.12 -15.83
C GLY A 151 2.65 3.79 -15.47
N ARG A 152 2.42 3.32 -14.24
CA ARG A 152 2.73 1.96 -13.81
C ARG A 152 1.87 0.96 -14.57
N GLN A 153 2.48 0.08 -15.32
CA GLN A 153 1.79 -1.01 -16.00
C GLN A 153 1.96 -2.31 -15.20
N VAL A 154 0.90 -3.09 -15.17
CA VAL A 154 0.86 -4.45 -14.62
C VAL A 154 0.39 -5.42 -15.69
N GLU A 155 0.74 -6.68 -15.56
CA GLU A 155 0.31 -7.72 -16.49
C GLU A 155 -1.09 -8.21 -16.12
N VAL A 156 -2.02 -8.16 -17.07
CA VAL A 156 -3.38 -8.69 -16.92
C VAL A 156 -3.66 -9.63 -18.10
N ASN A 157 -3.76 -10.92 -17.84
CA ASN A 157 -3.95 -11.96 -18.86
C ASN A 157 -2.92 -11.85 -20.03
N GLY A 158 -1.64 -11.64 -19.68
CA GLY A 158 -0.55 -11.51 -20.64
C GLY A 158 -0.52 -10.18 -21.40
N ARG A 159 -1.21 -9.15 -20.94
CA ARG A 159 -1.24 -7.82 -21.56
C ARG A 159 -0.85 -6.74 -20.55
N PRO A 160 0.03 -5.79 -20.94
CA PRO A 160 0.31 -4.64 -20.13
C PRO A 160 -0.94 -3.76 -20.00
N THR A 161 -1.27 -3.40 -18.78
CA THR A 161 -2.45 -2.61 -18.42
C THR A 161 -2.04 -1.60 -17.38
N ASP A 162 -2.46 -0.35 -17.51
CA ASP A 162 -2.23 0.64 -16.47
C ASP A 162 -2.87 0.19 -15.16
N TYR A 163 -2.15 0.28 -14.05
CA TYR A 163 -2.56 -0.32 -12.79
C TYR A 163 -3.92 0.19 -12.27
N TRP A 164 -4.27 1.45 -12.58
CA TRP A 164 -5.58 2.03 -12.23
C TRP A 164 -6.74 1.48 -13.07
N ASN A 165 -6.45 0.79 -14.20
CA ASN A 165 -7.41 0.06 -15.03
C ASN A 165 -7.37 -1.45 -14.78
N ALA A 166 -6.50 -1.90 -13.86
CA ALA A 166 -6.35 -3.33 -13.58
C ALA A 166 -7.58 -3.90 -12.87
N PRO A 167 -7.85 -5.20 -13.00
CA PRO A 167 -8.97 -5.86 -12.36
C PRO A 167 -8.90 -5.77 -10.82
N ARG A 168 -10.07 -5.99 -10.19
CA ARG A 168 -10.30 -5.81 -8.77
C ARG A 168 -9.29 -6.49 -7.83
N GLN A 169 -8.70 -7.62 -8.23
CA GLN A 169 -7.67 -8.31 -7.45
C GLN A 169 -6.40 -7.48 -7.22
N TYR A 170 -6.13 -6.47 -8.05
CA TYR A 170 -5.03 -5.53 -7.85
C TYR A 170 -5.36 -4.42 -6.83
N GLY A 171 -6.64 -4.25 -6.47
CA GLY A 171 -7.10 -3.18 -5.59
C GLY A 171 -6.38 -3.11 -4.24
N PRO A 172 -6.21 -4.21 -3.49
CA PRO A 172 -5.51 -4.19 -2.22
C PRO A 172 -4.04 -3.76 -2.35
N TRP A 173 -3.30 -4.29 -3.33
CA TRP A 173 -1.94 -3.89 -3.62
C TRP A 173 -1.85 -2.42 -4.02
N ALA A 174 -2.66 -1.97 -4.97
CA ALA A 174 -2.65 -0.58 -5.44
C ALA A 174 -3.09 0.40 -4.34
N GLY A 175 -4.15 0.07 -3.60
CA GLY A 175 -4.69 0.90 -2.51
C GLY A 175 -3.74 1.03 -1.33
N GLY A 176 -2.93 0.01 -1.05
CA GLY A 176 -1.98 0.01 0.06
C GLY A 176 -1.01 1.19 0.03
N TYR A 177 -0.57 1.63 -1.13
CA TYR A 177 0.30 2.80 -1.28
C TYR A 177 -0.31 4.11 -0.76
N PHE A 178 -1.63 4.18 -0.65
CA PHE A 178 -2.37 5.39 -0.31
C PHE A 178 -3.07 5.32 1.05
N ASN A 179 -2.97 4.20 1.77
CA ASN A 179 -3.66 3.99 3.05
C ASN A 179 -3.34 5.05 4.10
N GLY A 180 -2.10 5.51 4.17
CA GLY A 180 -1.64 6.53 5.12
C GLY A 180 -2.13 7.97 4.83
N PHE A 181 -2.85 8.19 3.71
CA PHE A 181 -3.20 9.53 3.20
C PHE A 181 -4.71 9.76 3.08
N GLY A 182 -5.51 9.11 3.91
CA GLY A 182 -6.96 9.24 3.86
C GLY A 182 -7.57 8.43 2.73
N GLY A 183 -7.50 7.11 2.86
CA GLY A 183 -7.81 6.10 1.83
C GLY A 183 -9.16 6.21 1.08
N GLY A 184 -10.07 7.10 1.49
CA GLY A 184 -11.31 7.37 0.78
C GLY A 184 -11.12 8.02 -0.59
N LEU A 185 -10.15 8.93 -0.72
CA LEU A 185 -9.88 9.65 -1.97
C LEU A 185 -9.31 8.72 -3.05
N MET A 186 -8.39 7.84 -2.68
CA MET A 186 -7.76 6.94 -3.65
C MET A 186 -8.61 5.70 -3.95
N GLY A 187 -9.39 5.21 -2.98
CA GLY A 187 -10.38 4.17 -3.23
C GLY A 187 -11.41 4.61 -4.27
N SER A 188 -11.88 5.85 -4.23
CA SER A 188 -12.78 6.42 -5.23
C SER A 188 -12.10 6.65 -6.59
N LEU A 189 -10.80 6.99 -6.61
CA LEU A 189 -10.02 7.17 -7.83
C LEU A 189 -9.77 5.83 -8.55
N LEU A 190 -9.39 4.80 -7.81
CA LEU A 190 -9.15 3.46 -8.35
C LEU A 190 -10.45 2.74 -8.72
N MET A 191 -11.54 2.92 -7.95
CA MET A 191 -12.84 2.37 -8.28
C MET A 191 -13.59 3.17 -9.37
N GLY A 192 -13.41 4.48 -9.44
CA GLY A 192 -14.09 5.34 -10.39
C GLY A 192 -13.69 5.08 -11.85
N SER A 193 -12.47 4.63 -12.11
CA SER A 193 -12.02 4.25 -13.46
C SER A 193 -12.65 2.93 -13.93
N ALA A 194 -12.91 2.00 -13.01
CA ALA A 194 -13.57 0.72 -13.35
C ALA A 194 -15.08 0.85 -13.58
N LEU A 195 -15.74 1.87 -12.98
CA LEU A 195 -17.18 2.10 -13.12
C LEU A 195 -17.55 3.02 -14.30
N GLY A 196 -16.60 3.82 -14.80
CA GLY A 196 -16.84 4.72 -15.94
C GLY A 196 -16.87 4.04 -17.30
N ALA A 197 -16.34 2.82 -17.41
CA ALA A 197 -16.17 2.16 -18.70
C ALA A 197 -17.27 1.16 -19.09
N GLY A 198 -18.31 0.93 -18.28
CA GLY A 198 -19.21 -0.15 -18.65
C GLY A 198 -20.64 -0.21 -18.09
N LEU A 199 -21.01 0.64 -17.14
CA LEU A 199 -22.39 0.64 -16.64
C LEU A 199 -22.88 2.07 -16.57
N GLY A 200 -23.71 2.45 -17.51
CA GLY A 200 -24.50 3.68 -17.48
C GLY A 200 -25.48 3.68 -16.30
N LEU A 201 -24.96 3.72 -15.09
CA LEU A 201 -25.72 3.93 -13.87
C LEU A 201 -25.72 5.43 -13.61
N GLY A 202 -26.91 6.00 -13.84
CA GLY A 202 -27.19 7.41 -13.67
C GLY A 202 -26.78 7.95 -12.28
N GLU A 203 -26.56 9.24 -12.25
CA GLU A 203 -26.09 10.12 -11.17
C GLU A 203 -26.85 10.03 -9.82
N GLY A 204 -27.50 8.93 -9.50
CA GLY A 204 -28.39 8.81 -8.32
C GLY A 204 -27.97 7.82 -7.22
N LEU A 205 -26.87 7.06 -7.37
CA LEU A 205 -26.56 5.97 -6.41
C LEU A 205 -25.33 6.19 -5.51
N VAL A 206 -24.68 7.34 -5.58
CA VAL A 206 -23.49 7.61 -4.75
C VAL A 206 -23.79 8.41 -3.46
N ASP A 207 -24.96 9.04 -3.37
CA ASP A 207 -25.35 9.81 -2.18
C ASP A 207 -25.78 8.94 -0.97
N ASP A 208 -26.19 7.68 -1.22
CA ASP A 208 -26.66 6.79 -0.15
C ASP A 208 -25.55 5.93 0.51
N MET A 209 -24.32 5.98 -0.01
CA MET A 209 -23.23 5.13 0.50
C MET A 209 -22.25 5.84 1.45
N PHE A 210 -22.31 7.17 1.55
CA PHE A 210 -21.39 7.98 2.36
C PHE A 210 -22.07 9.05 3.25
N GLY A 211 -23.38 9.04 3.34
CA GLY A 211 -24.14 9.97 4.18
C GLY A 211 -24.68 9.27 5.43
N GLY A 212 -23.89 9.23 6.48
CA GLY A 212 -24.30 8.71 7.78
C GLY A 212 -23.79 9.56 8.93
N ASP A 213 -24.18 10.83 8.98
CA ASP A 213 -24.19 11.63 10.19
C ASP A 213 -25.51 12.42 10.19
N GLY A 214 -26.45 11.94 10.97
CA GLY A 214 -27.75 12.57 11.18
C GLY A 214 -28.13 12.41 12.62
N ASP A 215 -27.78 13.41 13.42
CA ASP A 215 -28.36 13.64 14.72
C ASP A 215 -29.88 13.75 14.58
N GLY A 216 -30.59 12.84 15.20
CA GLY A 216 -32.06 12.82 15.23
C GLY A 216 -32.52 12.56 16.63
N ASP A 217 -32.70 13.65 17.40
CA ASP A 217 -33.47 13.65 18.62
C ASP A 217 -34.93 13.31 18.27
N GLY A 218 -35.43 12.24 18.89
CA GLY A 218 -36.81 11.81 18.72
C GLY A 218 -37.32 11.14 19.99
N ASP A 219 -37.93 11.93 20.85
CA ASP A 219 -38.74 11.51 21.99
C ASP A 219 -39.86 10.57 21.55
N GLY A 220 -40.02 9.45 22.24
CA GLY A 220 -41.12 8.51 21.97
C GLY A 220 -41.29 7.48 23.07
N ASP A 221 -42.04 7.86 24.01
CA ASP A 221 -42.82 7.25 25.09
C ASP A 221 -43.26 5.80 24.88
N GLY A 222 -43.18 4.99 25.98
CA GLY A 222 -44.18 4.00 26.35
C GLY A 222 -43.97 2.53 25.93
N GLY A 223 -43.80 1.65 26.90
CA GLY A 223 -44.09 0.21 26.71
C GLY A 223 -43.49 -0.69 27.77
N ASP A 224 -44.22 -0.89 28.85
CA ASP A 224 -43.98 -1.86 29.91
C ASP A 224 -43.88 -3.30 29.37
N GLY A 225 -42.96 -4.10 29.90
CA GLY A 225 -42.87 -5.54 29.57
C GLY A 225 -41.99 -6.28 30.57
N ASP A 226 -42.62 -6.75 31.63
CA ASP A 226 -42.04 -7.67 32.64
C ASP A 226 -41.54 -8.98 32.04
N GLY A 227 -40.38 -9.43 32.44
CA GLY A 227 -39.86 -10.74 32.08
C GLY A 227 -38.72 -11.16 32.98
N ARG A 228 -39.06 -11.83 34.08
CA ARG A 228 -38.15 -12.55 34.98
C ARG A 228 -37.44 -13.68 34.26
N GLY A 229 -36.18 -13.92 34.60
CA GLY A 229 -35.49 -15.15 34.26
C GLY A 229 -34.15 -15.28 34.95
N ASP A 230 -34.20 -16.00 36.02
CA ASP A 230 -33.16 -16.48 36.91
C ASP A 230 -31.94 -17.13 36.23
N GLY A 231 -30.82 -17.03 36.89
CA GLY A 231 -30.02 -18.21 37.27
C GLY A 231 -28.79 -18.51 36.44
N GLY A 232 -27.67 -18.62 37.12
CA GLY A 232 -26.57 -19.43 36.62
C GLY A 232 -25.19 -19.00 37.10
N ASP A 233 -24.87 -19.36 38.32
CA ASP A 233 -23.56 -19.42 38.94
C ASP A 233 -22.57 -20.34 38.21
N GLY A 234 -21.30 -20.10 38.41
CA GLY A 234 -20.27 -21.11 38.26
C GLY A 234 -19.00 -20.53 37.67
N GLY A 235 -18.02 -20.16 38.45
CA GLY A 235 -16.99 -21.05 38.98
C GLY A 235 -15.89 -21.16 37.95
N GLY A 236 -14.72 -20.70 38.06
CA GLY A 236 -13.73 -20.86 39.08
C GLY A 236 -12.50 -21.57 38.55
N TRP A 237 -11.35 -21.10 38.90
CA TRP A 237 -10.06 -21.82 38.93
C TRP A 237 -9.33 -22.04 37.58
N GLY A 238 -8.10 -21.64 37.44
CA GLY A 238 -6.86 -22.36 37.62
C GLY A 238 -5.64 -21.61 37.30
N ASP A 239 -4.95 -21.39 38.30
CA ASP A 239 -3.53 -21.08 38.51
C ASP A 239 -2.61 -22.19 37.98
N GLY A 240 -1.39 -21.88 37.66
CA GLY A 240 -0.30 -22.81 37.33
C GLY A 240 0.50 -22.29 36.15
N GLY A 241 1.67 -21.73 36.23
CA GLY A 241 2.83 -22.17 37.01
C GLY A 241 3.84 -22.85 36.10
N ASP A 242 5.09 -22.43 36.25
CA ASP A 242 6.34 -23.04 35.75
C ASP A 242 6.79 -22.57 34.38
N GLY A 243 7.95 -21.91 34.23
CA GLY A 243 9.25 -22.31 34.77
C GLY A 243 10.01 -23.14 33.74
N GLY A 244 10.86 -22.54 32.92
CA GLY A 244 11.66 -23.25 31.91
C GLY A 244 12.87 -22.41 31.50
N ASP A 245 13.82 -22.38 32.37
CA ASP A 245 15.22 -21.98 32.20
C ASP A 245 15.95 -23.04 31.35
N PHE A 246 16.53 -22.66 30.25
CA PHE A 246 17.59 -23.38 29.53
C PHE A 246 18.45 -22.32 28.87
N GLY A 247 19.64 -22.04 29.34
CA GLY A 247 20.77 -22.96 29.34
C GLY A 247 21.66 -22.58 28.19
N GLY A 248 22.77 -21.91 28.52
CA GLY A 248 23.82 -21.44 27.63
C GLY A 248 24.42 -22.52 26.72
N GLY A 249 24.87 -22.07 25.58
CA GLY A 249 25.67 -22.82 24.62
C GLY A 249 26.75 -21.93 24.04
N ASP A 250 27.86 -21.94 24.69
CA ASP A 250 29.17 -21.42 24.29
C ASP A 250 29.75 -22.30 23.18
N PHE A 251 30.11 -21.74 22.04
CA PHE A 251 31.02 -22.32 21.06
C PHE A 251 31.84 -21.16 20.50
N GLY A 252 33.06 -20.94 20.89
CA GLY A 252 34.21 -21.73 20.63
C GLY A 252 34.82 -21.38 19.27
N GLY A 253 35.91 -20.59 19.29
CA GLY A 253 36.67 -20.04 18.18
C GLY A 253 37.21 -21.12 17.19
N GLY A 254 37.62 -20.64 16.05
CA GLY A 254 38.32 -21.34 15.00
C GLY A 254 38.91 -20.38 13.99
N ASP A 255 40.19 -20.11 14.20
CA ASP A 255 41.06 -19.46 13.22
C ASP A 255 41.06 -20.19 11.86
N PHE A 256 40.97 -19.42 10.78
CA PHE A 256 41.86 -19.53 9.61
C PHE A 256 41.66 -18.28 8.73
#